data_b7b7d6eb45769e8d2b34aa89532ebf26
#
_entry.id   b7b7d6eb45769e8d2b34aa89532ebf26
#
_cell.length_a   1.000
_cell.length_b   1.000
_cell.length_c   1.000
_cell.angle_alpha   90.00
_cell.angle_beta   90.00
_cell.angle_gamma   90.00
#
_symmetry.space_group_name_H-M   'P 1'
#
loop_
_entity.id
_entity.type
_entity.pdbx_description
1 polymer ?
#
loop_
_entity_poly.entity_id
_entity_poly.type
_entity_poly.pdbx_seq_one_letter_code
_entity_poly.pdbx_strand_id
1 'polypeptide(L)'
;MDMEEAGEAAQPAPLKVLVIDDHQAHAEGLAELLQLAGFDASYVQTGAEGLAVARERNVDAVLLDMNLPDMNGFEVCRRLRRDPDTIGIAVVFHTAQGSVPGARHEGDAFLTYPVAMSEVYAVIRASVERRRKRMAAFL
;
A
#
# COMPACT_ATOMS: atom_id res chain seq x y z
N MET A 1 6.68 33.22 -18.64
CA MET A 1 6.17 32.06 -17.94
C MET A 1 6.10 32.29 -16.46
N ASP A 2 5.05 31.82 -15.93
CA ASP A 2 4.73 31.99 -14.57
C ASP A 2 5.51 31.02 -13.68
N MET A 3 6.01 31.50 -12.58
CA MET A 3 6.74 30.69 -11.60
C MET A 3 5.85 29.62 -11.00
N GLU A 4 4.57 29.90 -10.87
CA GLU A 4 3.61 28.94 -10.33
C GLU A 4 3.43 27.74 -11.26
N GLU A 5 3.36 27.95 -12.54
CA GLU A 5 3.27 26.88 -13.53
C GLU A 5 4.49 25.98 -13.48
N ALA A 6 5.67 26.58 -13.36
CA ALA A 6 6.90 25.80 -13.24
C ALA A 6 6.92 24.98 -11.94
N GLY A 7 6.43 25.57 -10.85
CA GLY A 7 6.34 24.87 -9.57
C GLY A 7 5.36 23.71 -9.60
N GLU A 8 4.20 23.93 -10.19
CA GLU A 8 3.19 22.88 -10.35
C GLU A 8 3.68 21.75 -11.24
N ALA A 9 4.31 22.08 -12.34
CA ALA A 9 4.85 21.08 -13.27
C ALA A 9 5.94 20.22 -12.63
N ALA A 10 6.64 20.76 -11.61
CA ALA A 10 7.70 20.03 -10.91
C ALA A 10 7.19 19.15 -9.78
N GLN A 11 5.94 19.27 -9.38
CA GLN A 11 5.38 18.46 -8.30
C GLN A 11 5.02 17.07 -8.79
N PRO A 12 5.47 16.02 -8.06
CA PRO A 12 5.10 14.66 -8.44
C PRO A 12 3.62 14.42 -8.20
N ALA A 13 3.07 13.50 -8.96
CA ALA A 13 1.70 13.04 -8.74
C ALA A 13 1.60 12.37 -7.36
N PRO A 14 0.44 12.45 -6.67
CA PRO A 14 0.24 11.74 -5.41
C PRO A 14 0.43 10.25 -5.56
N LEU A 15 1.01 9.61 -4.55
CA LEU A 15 1.11 8.16 -4.52
C LEU A 15 -0.28 7.55 -4.39
N LYS A 16 -0.54 6.53 -5.19
CA LYS A 16 -1.79 5.78 -5.15
C LYS A 16 -1.66 4.65 -4.14
N VAL A 17 -2.51 4.65 -3.14
CA VAL A 17 -2.49 3.66 -2.06
C VAL A 17 -3.84 2.96 -1.98
N LEU A 18 -3.82 1.65 -1.99
CA LEU A 18 -5.02 0.83 -1.81
C LEU A 18 -4.98 0.21 -0.41
N VAL A 19 -6.01 0.47 0.37
CA VAL A 19 -6.21 -0.17 1.67
C VAL A 19 -7.01 -1.44 1.46
N ILE A 20 -6.51 -2.58 1.94
CA ILE A 20 -7.19 -3.87 1.86
C ILE A 20 -7.44 -4.33 3.29
N ASP A 21 -8.69 -4.22 3.75
CA ASP A 21 -9.06 -4.46 5.13
C ASP A 21 -10.57 -4.77 5.17
N ASP A 22 -10.96 -5.89 5.78
CA ASP A 22 -12.34 -6.32 5.80
C ASP A 22 -13.26 -5.53 6.73
N HIS A 23 -12.69 -4.76 7.64
CA HIS A 23 -13.41 -3.90 8.56
C HIS A 23 -13.75 -2.59 7.87
N GLN A 24 -14.96 -2.44 7.39
CA GLN A 24 -15.34 -1.29 6.56
C GLN A 24 -15.00 0.06 7.21
N ALA A 25 -15.40 0.25 8.46
CA ALA A 25 -15.16 1.52 9.16
C ALA A 25 -13.65 1.81 9.30
N HIS A 26 -12.85 0.78 9.56
CA HIS A 26 -11.41 0.91 9.70
C HIS A 26 -10.76 1.23 8.36
N ALA A 27 -11.14 0.50 7.31
CA ALA A 27 -10.62 0.71 5.96
C ALA A 27 -10.95 2.12 5.45
N GLU A 28 -12.19 2.54 5.62
CA GLU A 28 -12.65 3.86 5.22
C GLU A 28 -11.90 4.96 5.96
N GLY A 29 -11.76 4.81 7.28
CA GLY A 29 -11.02 5.76 8.10
C GLY A 29 -9.56 5.88 7.70
N LEU A 30 -8.89 4.76 7.42
CA LEU A 30 -7.52 4.77 6.95
C LEU A 30 -7.41 5.48 5.59
N ALA A 31 -8.32 5.19 4.66
CA ALA A 31 -8.30 5.85 3.36
C ALA A 31 -8.50 7.37 3.49
N GLU A 32 -9.40 7.81 4.35
CA GLU A 32 -9.62 9.23 4.61
C GLU A 32 -8.37 9.91 5.17
N LEU A 33 -7.72 9.29 6.15
CA LEU A 33 -6.50 9.83 6.74
C LEU A 33 -5.37 9.90 5.71
N LEU A 34 -5.26 8.89 4.87
CA LEU A 34 -4.28 8.90 3.79
C LEU A 34 -4.56 10.01 2.79
N GLN A 35 -5.83 10.22 2.42
CA GLN A 35 -6.22 11.31 1.52
C GLN A 35 -5.85 12.67 2.10
N LEU A 36 -6.12 12.87 3.40
CA LEU A 36 -5.76 14.11 4.08
C LEU A 36 -4.25 14.32 4.12
N ALA A 37 -3.47 13.26 4.10
CA ALA A 37 -2.01 13.34 4.08
C ALA A 37 -1.43 13.49 2.67
N GLY A 38 -2.27 13.57 1.65
CA GLY A 38 -1.84 13.83 0.27
C GLY A 38 -1.69 12.60 -0.61
N PHE A 39 -2.12 11.43 -0.15
CA PHE A 39 -2.15 10.23 -0.99
C PHE A 39 -3.45 10.15 -1.78
N ASP A 40 -3.39 9.49 -2.93
CA ASP A 40 -4.59 9.11 -3.68
C ASP A 40 -5.01 7.73 -3.17
N ALA A 41 -5.88 7.71 -2.18
CA ALA A 41 -6.21 6.49 -1.44
C ALA A 41 -7.63 6.01 -1.71
N SER A 42 -7.78 4.71 -1.75
CA SER A 42 -9.06 4.01 -1.83
C SER A 42 -8.98 2.75 -0.97
N TYR A 43 -10.11 2.06 -0.80
CA TYR A 43 -10.14 0.84 -0.01
C TYR A 43 -11.03 -0.22 -0.63
N VAL A 44 -10.71 -1.48 -0.33
CA VAL A 44 -11.54 -2.65 -0.61
C VAL A 44 -11.53 -3.57 0.60
N GLN A 45 -12.42 -4.55 0.62
CA GLN A 45 -12.63 -5.37 1.81
C GLN A 45 -12.26 -6.85 1.65
N THR A 46 -11.85 -7.27 0.48
CA THR A 46 -11.44 -8.65 0.24
C THR A 46 -10.11 -8.72 -0.49
N GLY A 47 -9.45 -9.85 -0.37
CA GLY A 47 -8.20 -10.09 -1.09
C GLY A 47 -8.40 -10.11 -2.60
N ALA A 48 -9.47 -10.74 -3.07
CA ALA A 48 -9.78 -10.81 -4.50
C ALA A 48 -10.01 -9.43 -5.10
N GLU A 49 -10.80 -8.59 -4.41
CA GLU A 49 -10.99 -7.20 -4.84
C GLU A 49 -9.68 -6.43 -4.84
N GLY A 50 -8.86 -6.64 -3.80
CA GLY A 50 -7.56 -5.99 -3.68
C GLY A 50 -6.65 -6.32 -4.86
N LEU A 51 -6.58 -7.57 -5.23
CA LEU A 51 -5.76 -8.01 -6.37
C LEU A 51 -6.24 -7.39 -7.67
N ALA A 52 -7.57 -7.38 -7.89
CA ALA A 52 -8.14 -6.82 -9.11
C ALA A 52 -7.89 -5.32 -9.21
N VAL A 53 -8.15 -4.57 -8.13
CA VAL A 53 -7.99 -3.11 -8.12
C VAL A 53 -6.51 -2.71 -8.21
N ALA A 54 -5.63 -3.43 -7.52
CA ALA A 54 -4.19 -3.17 -7.57
C ALA A 54 -3.68 -3.26 -9.02
N ARG A 55 -4.14 -4.26 -9.75
CA ARG A 55 -3.75 -4.46 -11.13
C ARG A 55 -4.34 -3.40 -12.06
N GLU A 56 -5.65 -3.16 -11.95
CA GLU A 56 -6.37 -2.24 -12.83
C GLU A 56 -5.94 -0.80 -12.68
N ARG A 57 -5.69 -0.37 -11.44
CA ARG A 57 -5.41 1.04 -11.13
C ARG A 57 -3.93 1.36 -11.05
N ASN A 58 -3.05 0.39 -11.19
CA ASN A 58 -1.61 0.62 -11.11
C ASN A 58 -1.23 1.34 -9.80
N VAL A 59 -1.68 0.82 -8.67
CA VAL A 59 -1.38 1.45 -7.39
C VAL A 59 0.11 1.39 -7.07
N ASP A 60 0.59 2.34 -6.29
CA ASP A 60 2.00 2.40 -5.89
C ASP A 60 2.25 1.55 -4.65
N ALA A 61 1.27 1.44 -3.77
CA ALA A 61 1.38 0.68 -2.55
C ALA A 61 0.03 0.11 -2.13
N VAL A 62 0.08 -1.00 -1.41
CA VAL A 62 -1.09 -1.52 -0.68
C VAL A 62 -0.79 -1.49 0.81
N LEU A 63 -1.78 -1.09 1.59
CA LEU A 63 -1.79 -1.19 3.04
C LEU A 63 -2.70 -2.37 3.36
N LEU A 64 -2.15 -3.47 3.83
CA LEU A 64 -2.75 -4.78 3.72
C LEU A 64 -2.93 -5.43 5.09
N ASP A 65 -4.17 -5.77 5.43
CA ASP A 65 -4.46 -6.55 6.63
C ASP A 65 -4.17 -8.03 6.40
N MET A 66 -3.80 -8.71 7.45
CA MET A 66 -3.54 -10.15 7.43
C MET A 66 -4.81 -10.98 7.33
N ASN A 67 -5.87 -10.55 8.01
CA ASN A 67 -7.08 -11.36 8.17
C ASN A 67 -8.19 -10.87 7.27
N LEU A 68 -8.25 -11.43 6.08
CA LEU A 68 -9.31 -11.12 5.11
C LEU A 68 -10.27 -12.31 5.02
N PRO A 69 -11.51 -12.08 4.59
CA PRO A 69 -12.52 -13.16 4.60
C PRO A 69 -12.23 -14.27 3.61
N ASP A 70 -11.56 -13.97 2.52
CA ASP A 70 -11.34 -14.93 1.42
C ASP A 70 -9.92 -15.50 1.38
N MET A 71 -8.95 -14.83 1.94
CA MET A 71 -7.57 -15.31 2.01
C MET A 71 -6.79 -14.50 3.04
N ASN A 72 -5.63 -14.96 3.47
CA ASN A 72 -4.80 -14.15 4.36
C ASN A 72 -3.93 -13.17 3.58
N GLY A 73 -3.39 -12.17 4.28
CA GLY A 73 -2.58 -11.12 3.64
C GLY A 73 -1.32 -11.64 2.98
N PHE A 74 -0.71 -12.69 3.52
CA PHE A 74 0.48 -13.29 2.89
C PHE A 74 0.16 -13.86 1.52
N GLU A 75 -1.03 -14.43 1.34
CA GLU A 75 -1.47 -14.94 0.05
C GLU A 75 -1.68 -13.80 -0.96
N VAL A 76 -2.28 -12.70 -0.53
CA VAL A 76 -2.42 -11.51 -1.38
C VAL A 76 -1.04 -11.03 -1.83
N CYS A 77 -0.13 -10.87 -0.90
CA CYS A 77 1.24 -10.42 -1.18
C CYS A 77 1.93 -11.37 -2.16
N ARG A 78 1.83 -12.67 -1.92
CA ARG A 78 2.43 -13.68 -2.78
C ARG A 78 1.93 -13.56 -4.22
N ARG A 79 0.63 -13.38 -4.40
CA ARG A 79 0.04 -13.23 -5.75
C ARG A 79 0.48 -11.94 -6.42
N LEU A 80 0.58 -10.85 -5.68
CA LEU A 80 1.13 -9.61 -6.22
C LEU A 80 2.56 -9.80 -6.72
N ARG A 81 3.38 -10.56 -6.00
CA ARG A 81 4.77 -10.80 -6.36
C ARG A 81 4.96 -11.72 -7.55
N ARG A 82 3.96 -12.50 -7.90
CA ARG A 82 4.02 -13.45 -9.02
C ARG A 82 3.41 -12.95 -10.31
N ASP A 83 2.86 -11.75 -10.28
CA ASP A 83 2.27 -11.11 -11.45
C ASP A 83 3.21 -9.96 -11.88
N PRO A 84 3.71 -9.99 -13.13
CA PRO A 84 4.61 -8.93 -13.61
C PRO A 84 3.96 -7.55 -13.60
N ASP A 85 2.63 -7.47 -13.66
CA ASP A 85 1.92 -6.19 -13.62
C ASP A 85 1.84 -5.60 -12.21
N THR A 86 2.06 -6.40 -11.17
CA THR A 86 1.91 -5.96 -9.78
C THR A 86 3.17 -6.16 -8.92
N ILE A 87 4.20 -6.80 -9.45
CA ILE A 87 5.41 -7.10 -8.69
C ILE A 87 6.09 -5.84 -8.14
N GLY A 88 5.92 -4.71 -8.81
CA GLY A 88 6.51 -3.43 -8.40
C GLY A 88 5.73 -2.68 -7.33
N ILE A 89 4.59 -3.20 -6.88
CA ILE A 89 3.78 -2.55 -5.86
C ILE A 89 4.42 -2.76 -4.48
N ALA A 90 4.56 -1.68 -3.72
CA ALA A 90 5.01 -1.79 -2.33
C ALA A 90 3.89 -2.39 -1.48
N VAL A 91 4.23 -3.38 -0.66
CA VAL A 91 3.28 -4.03 0.23
C VAL A 91 3.66 -3.72 1.67
N VAL A 92 2.80 -3.00 2.37
CA VAL A 92 2.94 -2.67 3.78
C VAL A 92 1.82 -3.38 4.53
N PHE A 93 2.19 -4.37 5.34
CA PHE A 93 1.22 -5.03 6.20
C PHE A 93 0.83 -4.10 7.33
N HIS A 94 -0.46 -4.03 7.62
CA HIS A 94 -0.99 -3.21 8.71
C HIS A 94 -2.09 -4.02 9.39
N THR A 95 -1.78 -4.60 10.51
CA THR A 95 -2.62 -5.62 11.14
C THR A 95 -2.66 -5.47 12.65
N ALA A 96 -3.65 -6.11 13.28
CA ALA A 96 -3.80 -6.06 14.73
C ALA A 96 -2.61 -6.72 15.43
N GLN A 97 -2.30 -6.20 16.60
CA GLN A 97 -1.26 -6.76 17.45
C GLN A 97 -1.51 -8.25 17.71
N GLY A 98 -0.44 -9.05 17.73
CA GLY A 98 -0.52 -10.49 17.91
C GLY A 98 -0.44 -11.28 16.62
N SER A 99 -0.42 -10.62 15.49
CA SER A 99 -0.20 -11.29 14.21
C SER A 99 1.27 -11.68 14.07
N VAL A 100 1.47 -12.83 13.60
CA VAL A 100 2.64 -13.68 13.41
C VAL A 100 3.99 -12.95 13.37
N PRO A 101 4.64 -12.65 14.50
CA PRO A 101 5.98 -12.09 14.49
C PRO A 101 6.96 -13.14 13.96
N GLY A 102 7.86 -12.72 13.09
CA GLY A 102 8.93 -13.55 12.58
C GLY A 102 8.58 -14.46 11.43
N ALA A 103 7.34 -14.43 10.94
CA ALA A 103 7.00 -15.17 9.74
C ALA A 103 7.68 -14.54 8.52
N ARG A 104 8.19 -15.37 7.63
CA ARG A 104 8.74 -14.88 6.38
C ARG A 104 7.63 -14.37 5.48
N HIS A 105 7.82 -13.19 4.91
CA HIS A 105 6.88 -12.62 3.98
C HIS A 105 7.60 -11.89 2.85
N GLU A 106 6.89 -11.69 1.76
CA GLU A 106 7.43 -11.02 0.58
C GLU A 106 7.06 -9.53 0.54
N GLY A 107 6.54 -9.01 1.65
CA GLY A 107 6.19 -7.60 1.80
C GLY A 107 7.39 -6.72 2.08
N ASP A 108 7.19 -5.42 1.95
CA ASP A 108 8.23 -4.42 2.15
C ASP A 108 8.32 -3.94 3.59
N ALA A 109 7.21 -3.98 4.32
CA ALA A 109 7.16 -3.59 5.73
C ALA A 109 6.01 -4.27 6.43
N PHE A 110 6.10 -4.33 7.76
CA PHE A 110 5.08 -4.97 8.59
C PHE A 110 4.83 -4.08 9.82
N LEU A 111 3.62 -3.52 9.89
CA LEU A 111 3.20 -2.67 10.99
C LEU A 111 2.07 -3.33 11.75
N THR A 112 2.12 -3.23 13.07
CA THR A 112 1.03 -3.69 13.95
C THR A 112 0.40 -2.48 14.62
N TYR A 113 -0.91 -2.37 14.55
CA TYR A 113 -1.57 -1.25 15.22
C TYR A 113 -1.92 -1.61 16.67
N PRO A 114 -1.95 -0.61 17.57
CA PRO A 114 -1.93 0.82 17.28
C PRO A 114 -0.54 1.32 16.88
N VAL A 115 -0.49 2.11 15.83
CA VAL A 115 0.72 2.77 15.34
C VAL A 115 0.32 4.17 14.88
N ALA A 116 1.20 5.15 15.10
CA ALA A 116 0.91 6.53 14.69
C ALA A 116 0.77 6.63 13.17
N MET A 117 -0.22 7.37 12.69
CA MET A 117 -0.41 7.54 11.25
C MET A 117 0.79 8.20 10.57
N SER A 118 1.51 9.09 11.27
CA SER A 118 2.75 9.66 10.74
C SER A 118 3.77 8.59 10.40
N GLU A 119 3.85 7.54 11.20
CA GLU A 119 4.73 6.40 10.91
C GLU A 119 4.23 5.60 9.71
N VAL A 120 2.91 5.38 9.63
CA VAL A 120 2.31 4.69 8.49
C VAL A 120 2.66 5.42 7.19
N TYR A 121 2.48 6.74 7.15
CA TYR A 121 2.80 7.55 5.97
C TYR A 121 4.27 7.44 5.59
N ALA A 122 5.16 7.56 6.57
CA ALA A 122 6.60 7.48 6.34
C ALA A 122 7.01 6.10 5.81
N VAL A 123 6.45 5.05 6.37
CA VAL A 123 6.74 3.67 5.95
C VAL A 123 6.25 3.41 4.53
N ILE A 124 5.05 3.90 4.19
CA ILE A 124 4.53 3.77 2.82
C ILE A 124 5.49 4.45 1.82
N ARG A 125 5.87 5.70 2.08
CA ARG A 125 6.76 6.45 1.18
C ARG A 125 8.11 5.77 1.03
N ALA A 126 8.70 5.34 2.13
CA ALA A 126 9.99 4.66 2.11
C ALA A 126 9.92 3.31 1.38
N SER A 127 8.83 2.57 1.58
CA SER A 127 8.61 1.27 0.93
C SER A 127 8.47 1.41 -0.57
N VAL A 128 7.71 2.41 -1.03
CA VAL A 128 7.57 2.71 -2.46
C VAL A 128 8.92 3.05 -3.08
N GLU A 129 9.69 3.91 -2.42
CA GLU A 129 11.00 4.31 -2.92
C GLU A 129 11.95 3.12 -3.04
N ARG A 130 12.04 2.29 -2.00
CA ARG A 130 12.89 1.10 -2.03
C ARG A 130 12.44 0.12 -3.10
N ARG A 131 11.14 -0.09 -3.26
CA ARG A 131 10.61 -1.01 -4.27
C ARG A 131 10.92 -0.51 -5.67
N ARG A 132 10.79 0.78 -5.93
CA ARG A 132 11.13 1.39 -7.21
C ARG A 132 12.61 1.21 -7.56
N LYS A 133 13.49 1.43 -6.58
CA LYS A 133 14.94 1.22 -6.76
C LYS A 133 15.26 -0.24 -7.06
N ARG A 134 14.62 -1.16 -6.34
CA ARG A 134 14.81 -2.60 -6.55
C ARG A 134 14.35 -3.01 -7.95
N MET A 135 13.20 -2.52 -8.39
CA MET A 135 12.68 -2.84 -9.73
C MET A 135 13.57 -2.25 -10.82
N ALA A 136 14.08 -1.04 -10.63
CA ALA A 136 14.99 -0.41 -11.59
C ALA A 136 16.28 -1.20 -11.76
N ALA A 137 16.73 -1.91 -10.74
CA ALA A 137 17.96 -2.71 -10.80
C ALA A 137 17.84 -3.93 -11.73
N PHE A 138 16.63 -4.32 -12.12
CA PHE A 138 16.40 -5.42 -13.06
C PHE A 138 16.31 -4.96 -14.51
N LEU A 139 16.35 -3.67 -14.74
CA LEU A 139 16.34 -3.10 -16.08
C LEU A 139 17.80 -2.86 -16.57
#